data_11f8457125f93a651261002c68194c66
#
_entry.id   11f8457125f93a651261002c68194c66
#
_cell.length_a   1.000
_cell.length_b   1.000
_cell.length_c   1.000
_cell.angle_alpha   90.00
_cell.angle_beta   90.00
_cell.angle_gamma   90.00
#
_symmetry.space_group_name_H-M   'P 1'
#
loop_
_entity.id
_entity.type
_entity.pdbx_description
1 polymer ?
#
loop_
_entity_poly.entity_id
_entity_poly.type
_entity_poly.pdbx_seq_one_letter_code
_entity_poly.pdbx_strand_id
1 'polypeptide(L)'
;NAGYDRESVCWHHHEYSEQILKGTIENDEWFAFMTSLDEGDDWKDESLWIKANPMIDISVTRKYLREQVREAIGMPSKENIVKRLNFCEWTQQNNRWINTEVWKENNTGEISESNLVGRRCYGGLDLSSVSDISAWVMVFPDDEDPDKIDVLARLWCPEDRLYDSSNKYKEQYQMWHRQGFLETTPGNCIDFAFIKAKILEDAQRFQLVDMNIDRLFQAHQIAMEL
;
A
#
# COMPACT_ATOMS: atom_id res chain seq x y z
N ASN A 1 19.15 -4.47 -11.92
CA ASN A 1 18.15 -4.82 -10.89
C ASN A 1 17.26 -3.61 -10.64
N ALA A 2 15.96 -3.82 -10.48
CA ALA A 2 15.01 -2.78 -10.11
C ALA A 2 14.86 -2.70 -8.58
N GLY A 3 14.28 -1.58 -8.10
CA GLY A 3 13.98 -1.31 -6.72
C GLY A 3 12.49 -1.27 -6.42
N TYR A 4 12.15 -0.75 -5.28
CA TYR A 4 10.76 -0.46 -4.85
C TYR A 4 10.62 0.97 -4.33
N ASP A 5 11.72 1.65 -4.04
CA ASP A 5 11.75 3.01 -3.52
C ASP A 5 12.01 3.98 -4.68
N ARG A 6 10.97 4.73 -5.05
CA ARG A 6 11.03 5.73 -6.11
C ARG A 6 11.65 7.07 -5.69
N GLU A 7 12.03 7.21 -4.43
CA GLU A 7 12.82 8.33 -3.93
C GLU A 7 14.32 7.99 -3.84
N SER A 8 14.69 6.75 -4.18
CA SER A 8 16.07 6.31 -4.12
C SER A 8 16.92 6.92 -5.24
N VAL A 9 18.22 7.07 -4.98
CA VAL A 9 19.21 7.47 -5.98
C VAL A 9 19.14 6.54 -7.21
N CYS A 10 18.88 5.25 -7.00
CA CYS A 10 18.74 4.27 -8.07
C CYS A 10 17.54 4.58 -8.98
N TRP A 11 16.42 5.02 -8.42
CA TRP A 11 15.25 5.44 -9.18
C TRP A 11 15.54 6.71 -10.00
N HIS A 12 16.14 7.73 -9.42
CA HIS A 12 16.48 8.96 -10.14
C HIS A 12 17.41 8.70 -11.33
N HIS A 13 18.41 7.83 -11.17
CA HIS A 13 19.27 7.41 -12.29
C HIS A 13 18.52 6.59 -13.34
N HIS A 14 17.58 5.75 -12.93
CA HIS A 14 16.73 4.99 -13.84
C HIS A 14 15.86 5.92 -14.68
N GLU A 15 15.14 6.85 -14.04
CA GLU A 15 14.27 7.82 -14.69
C GLU A 15 15.06 8.74 -15.65
N TYR A 16 16.20 9.24 -15.22
CA TYR A 16 17.09 10.03 -16.06
C TYR A 16 17.56 9.24 -17.30
N SER A 17 17.96 7.99 -17.11
CA SER A 17 18.36 7.11 -18.19
C SER A 17 17.23 6.83 -19.17
N GLU A 18 16.00 6.64 -18.68
CA GLU A 18 14.82 6.49 -19.55
C GLU A 18 14.57 7.74 -20.41
N GLN A 19 14.73 8.94 -19.85
CA GLN A 19 14.53 10.19 -20.58
C GLN A 19 15.57 10.35 -21.70
N ILE A 20 16.82 9.93 -21.47
CA ILE A 20 17.86 9.91 -22.48
C ILE A 20 17.53 8.90 -23.60
N LEU A 21 17.15 7.66 -23.23
CA LEU A 21 16.80 6.62 -24.20
C LEU A 21 15.57 6.98 -25.05
N LYS A 22 14.63 7.74 -24.48
CA LYS A 22 13.45 8.28 -25.18
C LYS A 22 13.76 9.53 -26.01
N GLY A 23 14.99 10.07 -25.93
CA GLY A 23 15.38 11.31 -26.62
C GLY A 23 14.78 12.60 -26.05
N THR A 24 14.23 12.55 -24.82
CA THR A 24 13.66 13.71 -24.13
C THR A 24 14.77 14.62 -23.58
N ILE A 25 15.90 14.02 -23.21
CA ILE A 25 17.11 14.71 -22.75
C ILE A 25 18.27 14.25 -23.61
N GLU A 26 19.07 15.19 -24.12
CA GLU A 26 20.33 14.92 -24.82
C GLU A 26 21.49 14.99 -23.83
N ASN A 27 22.24 13.89 -23.70
CA ASN A 27 23.46 13.83 -22.92
C ASN A 27 24.39 12.74 -23.45
N ASP A 28 25.38 13.15 -24.31
CA ASP A 28 26.31 12.23 -24.95
C ASP A 28 27.33 11.61 -23.98
N GLU A 29 27.47 12.18 -22.77
CA GLU A 29 28.37 11.65 -21.73
C GLU A 29 27.69 10.58 -20.86
N TRP A 30 26.38 10.36 -21.04
CA TRP A 30 25.61 9.37 -20.27
C TRP A 30 25.22 8.17 -21.12
N PHE A 31 25.88 7.05 -20.91
CA PHE A 31 25.49 5.79 -21.55
C PHE A 31 24.41 5.07 -20.70
N ALA A 32 23.31 4.72 -21.33
CA ALA A 32 22.24 3.92 -20.71
C ALA A 32 21.91 2.68 -21.55
N PHE A 33 21.82 1.54 -20.90
CA PHE A 33 21.30 0.30 -21.46
C PHE A 33 20.38 -0.34 -20.42
N MET A 34 19.11 -0.49 -20.76
CA MET A 34 18.08 -0.96 -19.85
C MET A 34 17.36 -2.16 -20.42
N THR A 35 17.18 -3.18 -19.60
CA THR A 35 16.43 -4.40 -19.92
C THR A 35 15.44 -4.67 -18.79
N SER A 36 14.18 -4.86 -19.14
CA SER A 36 13.08 -5.18 -18.23
C SER A 36 11.96 -5.87 -18.98
N LEU A 37 10.99 -6.41 -18.27
CA LEU A 37 9.69 -6.67 -18.88
C LEU A 37 9.01 -5.33 -19.20
N ASP A 38 8.16 -5.32 -20.23
CA ASP A 38 7.35 -4.17 -20.58
C ASP A 38 6.14 -4.07 -19.65
N GLU A 39 5.53 -2.89 -19.58
CA GLU A 39 4.30 -2.70 -18.80
C GLU A 39 3.17 -3.56 -19.37
N GLY A 40 2.59 -4.41 -18.53
CA GLY A 40 1.53 -5.35 -18.90
C GLY A 40 2.01 -6.73 -19.35
N ASP A 41 3.32 -6.97 -19.43
CA ASP A 41 3.86 -8.31 -19.65
C ASP A 41 3.58 -9.24 -18.47
N ASP A 42 3.15 -10.48 -18.75
CA ASP A 42 3.05 -11.49 -17.70
C ASP A 42 4.44 -12.05 -17.36
N TRP A 43 4.94 -11.73 -16.19
CA TRP A 43 6.23 -12.22 -15.68
C TRP A 43 6.31 -13.75 -15.56
N LYS A 44 5.18 -14.45 -15.62
CA LYS A 44 5.10 -15.93 -15.62
C LYS A 44 5.31 -16.51 -17.02
N ASP A 45 5.18 -15.71 -18.06
CA ASP A 45 5.38 -16.16 -19.45
C ASP A 45 6.86 -16.25 -19.80
N GLU A 46 7.34 -17.49 -19.94
CA GLU A 46 8.72 -17.80 -20.25
C GLU A 46 9.22 -17.18 -21.58
N SER A 47 8.33 -16.96 -22.54
CA SER A 47 8.67 -16.39 -23.85
C SER A 47 9.11 -14.92 -23.75
N LEU A 48 8.66 -14.21 -22.71
CA LEU A 48 8.94 -12.80 -22.47
C LEU A 48 10.24 -12.57 -21.68
N TRP A 49 10.76 -13.58 -20.99
CA TRP A 49 11.91 -13.43 -20.10
C TRP A 49 13.19 -12.94 -20.78
N ILE A 50 13.30 -13.14 -22.09
CA ILE A 50 14.42 -12.65 -22.90
C ILE A 50 14.52 -11.11 -22.87
N LYS A 51 13.39 -10.40 -22.71
CA LYS A 51 13.38 -8.93 -22.64
C LYS A 51 14.17 -8.42 -21.44
N ALA A 52 14.00 -9.05 -20.28
CA ALA A 52 14.71 -8.70 -19.06
C ALA A 52 16.08 -9.38 -18.94
N ASN A 53 16.27 -10.51 -19.62
CA ASN A 53 17.48 -11.32 -19.57
C ASN A 53 18.02 -11.61 -20.98
N PRO A 54 18.63 -10.62 -21.66
CA PRO A 54 19.13 -10.82 -23.03
C PRO A 54 20.24 -11.88 -23.15
N MET A 55 20.88 -12.25 -22.03
CA MET A 55 21.88 -13.32 -21.93
C MET A 55 21.29 -14.64 -21.40
N ILE A 56 19.98 -14.87 -21.56
CA ILE A 56 19.31 -16.11 -21.12
C ILE A 56 19.94 -17.32 -21.85
N ASP A 57 20.08 -18.41 -21.13
CA ASP A 57 20.79 -19.64 -21.53
C ASP A 57 22.31 -19.48 -21.76
N ILE A 58 22.87 -18.28 -21.53
CA ILE A 58 24.32 -18.03 -21.53
C ILE A 58 24.80 -17.78 -20.09
N SER A 59 24.30 -16.75 -19.41
CA SER A 59 24.66 -16.41 -18.02
C SER A 59 23.57 -16.78 -17.02
N VAL A 60 22.31 -16.77 -17.43
CA VAL A 60 21.15 -17.15 -16.61
C VAL A 60 20.38 -18.24 -17.32
N THR A 61 20.16 -19.37 -16.68
CA THR A 61 19.46 -20.49 -17.30
C THR A 61 17.95 -20.36 -17.14
N ARG A 62 17.19 -20.80 -18.16
CA ARG A 62 15.72 -20.89 -18.07
C ARG A 62 15.26 -21.76 -16.90
N LYS A 63 16.02 -22.82 -16.58
CA LYS A 63 15.73 -23.67 -15.43
C LYS A 63 15.71 -22.87 -14.14
N TYR A 64 16.73 -22.04 -13.91
CA TYR A 64 16.80 -21.19 -12.72
C TYR A 64 15.60 -20.22 -12.66
N LEU A 65 15.28 -19.54 -13.76
CA LEU A 65 14.14 -18.61 -13.80
C LEU A 65 12.80 -19.31 -13.53
N ARG A 66 12.60 -20.54 -14.09
CA ARG A 66 11.40 -21.35 -13.80
C ARG A 66 11.29 -21.70 -12.32
N GLU A 67 12.40 -22.02 -11.67
CA GLU A 67 12.42 -22.33 -10.23
C GLU A 67 12.03 -21.08 -9.42
N GLN A 68 12.59 -19.92 -9.75
CA GLN A 68 12.26 -18.65 -9.10
C GLN A 68 10.78 -18.26 -9.29
N VAL A 69 10.26 -18.37 -10.50
CA VAL A 69 8.85 -18.07 -10.81
C VAL A 69 7.93 -19.04 -10.06
N ARG A 70 8.24 -20.35 -10.08
CA ARG A 70 7.42 -21.35 -9.37
C ARG A 70 7.41 -21.09 -7.87
N GLU A 71 8.54 -20.73 -7.28
CA GLU A 71 8.63 -20.40 -5.87
C GLU A 71 7.81 -19.14 -5.52
N ALA A 72 7.87 -18.11 -6.36
CA ALA A 72 7.11 -16.88 -6.16
C ALA A 72 5.59 -17.08 -6.34
N ILE A 73 5.17 -17.96 -7.22
CA ILE A 73 3.75 -18.36 -7.35
C ILE A 73 3.27 -19.03 -6.06
N GLY A 74 4.09 -19.91 -5.48
CA GLY A 74 3.76 -20.62 -4.23
C GLY A 74 3.93 -19.76 -2.97
N MET A 75 4.69 -18.68 -3.04
CA MET A 75 5.01 -17.77 -1.92
C MET A 75 4.84 -16.31 -2.35
N PRO A 76 3.66 -15.70 -2.20
CA PRO A 76 3.39 -14.32 -2.67
C PRO A 76 4.36 -13.28 -2.11
N SER A 77 4.92 -13.48 -0.92
CA SER A 77 5.95 -12.62 -0.34
C SER A 77 7.25 -12.56 -1.15
N LYS A 78 7.51 -13.56 -2.00
CA LYS A 78 8.68 -13.60 -2.89
C LYS A 78 8.45 -12.98 -4.27
N GLU A 79 7.21 -12.74 -4.66
CA GLU A 79 6.87 -12.23 -5.99
C GLU A 79 7.64 -10.95 -6.32
N ASN A 80 7.56 -9.94 -5.46
CA ASN A 80 8.23 -8.66 -5.70
C ASN A 80 9.76 -8.80 -5.78
N ILE A 81 10.34 -9.69 -4.99
CA ILE A 81 11.79 -9.93 -5.01
C ILE A 81 12.22 -10.58 -6.33
N VAL A 82 11.44 -11.56 -6.82
CA VAL A 82 11.69 -12.24 -8.10
C VAL A 82 11.53 -11.27 -9.27
N LYS A 83 10.47 -10.47 -9.30
CA LYS A 83 10.23 -9.44 -10.31
C LYS A 83 11.39 -8.43 -10.38
N ARG A 84 11.84 -7.91 -9.24
CA ARG A 84 12.94 -6.94 -9.19
C ARG A 84 14.29 -7.51 -9.62
N LEU A 85 14.64 -8.69 -9.12
CA LEU A 85 15.97 -9.25 -9.28
C LEU A 85 16.14 -10.02 -10.59
N ASN A 86 15.07 -10.67 -11.09
CA ASN A 86 15.14 -11.50 -12.29
C ASN A 86 14.51 -10.85 -13.53
N PHE A 87 13.57 -9.91 -13.35
CA PHE A 87 12.85 -9.30 -14.48
C PHE A 87 13.00 -7.77 -14.54
N CYS A 88 13.79 -7.20 -13.63
CA CYS A 88 14.09 -5.76 -13.58
C CYS A 88 12.85 -4.86 -13.51
N GLU A 89 11.74 -5.39 -12.98
CA GLU A 89 10.49 -4.68 -12.82
C GLU A 89 10.50 -3.88 -11.50
N TRP A 90 10.18 -2.59 -11.55
CA TRP A 90 10.03 -1.76 -10.37
C TRP A 90 8.72 -2.08 -9.66
N THR A 91 8.81 -2.44 -8.37
CA THR A 91 7.65 -2.79 -7.56
C THR A 91 7.33 -1.67 -6.56
N GLN A 92 6.10 -1.61 -6.09
CA GLN A 92 5.68 -0.57 -5.13
C GLN A 92 6.12 -0.87 -3.69
N GLN A 93 6.43 -2.12 -3.37
CA GLN A 93 6.74 -2.58 -2.01
C GLN A 93 7.85 -3.63 -2.03
N ASN A 94 8.58 -3.75 -0.91
CA ASN A 94 9.60 -4.78 -0.74
C ASN A 94 8.97 -6.18 -0.61
N ASN A 95 7.93 -6.29 0.22
CA ASN A 95 7.18 -7.53 0.43
C ASN A 95 5.68 -7.27 0.31
N ARG A 96 4.95 -8.16 -0.34
CA ARG A 96 3.48 -8.15 -0.36
C ARG A 96 2.95 -9.18 0.62
N TRP A 97 1.96 -8.78 1.40
CA TRP A 97 1.19 -9.69 2.23
C TRP A 97 0.10 -10.39 1.42
N ILE A 98 -0.61 -9.63 0.57
CA ILE A 98 -1.69 -10.12 -0.30
C ILE A 98 -1.36 -9.78 -1.75
N ASN A 99 -1.64 -10.70 -2.67
CA ASN A 99 -1.50 -10.46 -4.11
C ASN A 99 -2.44 -9.31 -4.54
N THR A 100 -1.93 -8.38 -5.37
CA THR A 100 -2.70 -7.20 -5.81
C THR A 100 -3.93 -7.58 -6.66
N GLU A 101 -3.84 -8.65 -7.45
CA GLU A 101 -4.96 -9.13 -8.25
C GLU A 101 -6.07 -9.64 -7.34
N VAL A 102 -5.73 -10.49 -6.35
CA VAL A 102 -6.67 -10.96 -5.32
C VAL A 102 -7.27 -9.79 -4.53
N TRP A 103 -6.45 -8.79 -4.17
CA TRP A 103 -6.95 -7.58 -3.51
C TRP A 103 -7.96 -6.81 -4.36
N LYS A 104 -7.68 -6.65 -5.66
CA LYS A 104 -8.58 -5.96 -6.60
C LYS A 104 -9.88 -6.73 -6.85
N GLU A 105 -9.81 -8.06 -6.96
CA GLU A 105 -10.97 -8.93 -7.12
C GLU A 105 -11.92 -8.87 -5.93
N ASN A 106 -11.39 -8.66 -4.72
CA ASN A 106 -12.19 -8.48 -3.51
C ASN A 106 -12.79 -7.07 -3.36
N ASN A 107 -12.35 -6.10 -4.16
CA ASN A 107 -12.95 -4.77 -4.16
C ASN A 107 -14.12 -4.73 -5.15
N THR A 108 -15.30 -5.08 -4.70
CA THR A 108 -16.52 -5.19 -5.53
C THR A 108 -17.25 -3.86 -5.77
N GLY A 109 -16.69 -2.74 -5.32
CA GLY A 109 -17.25 -1.40 -5.56
C GLY A 109 -17.09 -0.44 -4.38
N GLU A 110 -17.52 0.80 -4.58
CA GLU A 110 -17.54 1.81 -3.52
C GLU A 110 -18.63 1.49 -2.50
N ILE A 111 -18.24 1.45 -1.23
CA ILE A 111 -19.16 1.29 -0.12
C ILE A 111 -19.75 2.65 0.21
N SER A 112 -21.07 2.80 0.06
CA SER A 112 -21.76 3.97 0.56
C SER A 112 -22.03 3.80 2.06
N GLU A 113 -21.55 4.73 2.89
CA GLU A 113 -21.82 4.72 4.33
C GLU A 113 -23.32 4.67 4.66
N SER A 114 -24.18 5.23 3.79
CA SER A 114 -25.62 5.19 3.97
C SER A 114 -26.20 3.77 3.98
N ASN A 115 -25.54 2.85 3.27
CA ASN A 115 -25.97 1.44 3.21
C ASN A 115 -25.52 0.64 4.46
N LEU A 116 -24.64 1.21 5.27
CA LEU A 116 -24.14 0.60 6.48
C LEU A 116 -24.90 1.04 7.74
N VAL A 117 -25.74 2.10 7.65
CA VAL A 117 -26.48 2.63 8.78
C VAL A 117 -27.37 1.56 9.42
N GLY A 118 -27.22 1.36 10.72
CA GLY A 118 -27.96 0.38 11.51
C GLY A 118 -27.47 -1.06 11.37
N ARG A 119 -26.47 -1.35 10.52
CA ARG A 119 -25.87 -2.69 10.41
C ARG A 119 -24.94 -2.97 11.60
N ARG A 120 -24.84 -4.23 11.97
CA ARG A 120 -23.89 -4.71 12.98
C ARG A 120 -22.45 -4.53 12.49
N CYS A 121 -21.59 -4.03 13.35
CA CYS A 121 -20.17 -3.94 13.05
C CYS A 121 -19.30 -4.25 14.26
N TYR A 122 -18.04 -4.55 13.99
CA TYR A 122 -16.97 -4.76 14.95
C TYR A 122 -15.85 -3.79 14.67
N GLY A 123 -15.33 -3.13 15.69
CA GLY A 123 -14.34 -2.07 15.56
C GLY A 123 -12.93 -2.50 15.94
N GLY A 124 -11.94 -1.93 15.27
CA GLY A 124 -10.53 -2.00 15.66
C GLY A 124 -9.92 -0.60 15.69
N LEU A 125 -9.32 -0.22 16.81
CA LEU A 125 -8.67 1.08 16.99
C LEU A 125 -7.17 0.91 17.23
N ASP A 126 -6.37 1.51 16.34
CA ASP A 126 -4.93 1.65 16.49
C ASP A 126 -4.58 3.14 16.58
N LEU A 127 -3.93 3.53 17.67
CA LEU A 127 -3.61 4.92 17.98
C LEU A 127 -2.12 5.20 17.86
N SER A 128 -1.80 6.20 17.08
CA SER A 128 -0.47 6.81 17.02
C SER A 128 -0.44 8.12 17.80
N SER A 129 0.71 8.53 18.31
CA SER A 129 0.82 9.79 19.05
C SER A 129 1.31 10.96 18.21
N VAL A 130 2.36 10.80 17.39
CA VAL A 130 3.07 11.92 16.75
C VAL A 130 3.41 11.68 15.28
N SER A 131 3.85 10.50 14.91
CA SER A 131 4.54 10.30 13.63
C SER A 131 3.84 9.37 12.64
N ASP A 132 2.87 8.61 13.11
CA ASP A 132 2.20 7.57 12.33
C ASP A 132 0.71 7.89 12.14
N ILE A 133 0.01 7.08 11.37
CA ILE A 133 -1.43 7.21 11.14
C ILE A 133 -2.17 6.49 12.27
N SER A 134 -3.17 7.16 12.84
CA SER A 134 -4.17 6.51 13.69
C SER A 134 -5.29 5.96 12.83
N ALA A 135 -5.78 4.77 13.16
CA ALA A 135 -6.79 4.07 12.37
C ALA A 135 -7.96 3.58 13.24
N TRP A 136 -9.17 3.88 12.81
CA TRP A 136 -10.41 3.28 13.28
C TRP A 136 -11.03 2.50 12.14
N VAL A 137 -11.07 1.18 12.25
CA VAL A 137 -11.56 0.30 11.19
C VAL A 137 -12.78 -0.46 11.69
N MET A 138 -13.87 -0.38 10.93
CA MET A 138 -15.11 -1.10 11.22
C MET A 138 -15.34 -2.17 10.16
N VAL A 139 -15.67 -3.37 10.61
CA VAL A 139 -16.00 -4.53 9.77
C VAL A 139 -17.48 -4.85 9.94
N PHE A 140 -18.17 -4.92 8.82
CA PHE A 140 -19.60 -5.20 8.73
C PHE A 140 -19.83 -6.56 8.05
N PRO A 141 -20.03 -7.63 8.80
CA PRO A 141 -20.41 -8.92 8.21
C PRO A 141 -21.72 -8.81 7.45
N ASP A 142 -21.84 -9.52 6.34
CA ASP A 142 -23.10 -9.66 5.63
C ASP A 142 -23.97 -10.70 6.33
N ASP A 143 -25.27 -10.42 6.51
CA ASP A 143 -26.18 -11.32 7.22
C ASP A 143 -26.64 -12.50 6.33
N GLU A 144 -26.51 -12.39 5.01
CA GLU A 144 -26.94 -13.41 4.04
C GLU A 144 -25.77 -14.25 3.53
N ASP A 145 -24.57 -13.66 3.44
CA ASP A 145 -23.37 -14.30 2.92
C ASP A 145 -22.22 -14.19 3.96
N PRO A 146 -21.90 -15.29 4.68
CA PRO A 146 -20.88 -15.27 5.73
C PRO A 146 -19.45 -15.05 5.21
N ASP A 147 -19.22 -15.22 3.90
CA ASP A 147 -17.91 -14.99 3.28
C ASP A 147 -17.73 -13.54 2.82
N LYS A 148 -18.79 -12.72 2.92
CA LYS A 148 -18.78 -11.32 2.51
C LYS A 148 -18.71 -10.39 3.71
N ILE A 149 -17.82 -9.43 3.63
CA ILE A 149 -17.65 -8.36 4.62
C ILE A 149 -17.49 -7.01 3.93
N ASP A 150 -18.09 -5.97 4.49
CA ASP A 150 -17.80 -4.60 4.13
C ASP A 150 -16.84 -4.01 5.17
N VAL A 151 -15.89 -3.18 4.75
CA VAL A 151 -14.90 -2.56 5.62
C VAL A 151 -14.96 -1.04 5.46
N LEU A 152 -15.14 -0.33 6.55
CA LEU A 152 -15.08 1.13 6.59
C LEU A 152 -13.91 1.55 7.48
N ALA A 153 -12.97 2.31 6.91
CA ALA A 153 -11.81 2.80 7.65
C ALA A 153 -11.85 4.32 7.77
N ARG A 154 -11.48 4.83 8.94
CA ARG A 154 -11.19 6.23 9.19
C ARG A 154 -9.75 6.36 9.64
N LEU A 155 -9.01 7.23 8.96
CA LEU A 155 -7.58 7.38 9.14
C LEU A 155 -7.25 8.84 9.48
N TRP A 156 -6.39 9.05 10.49
CA TRP A 156 -6.00 10.39 10.92
C TRP A 156 -4.50 10.53 11.11
N CYS A 157 -3.98 11.70 10.80
CA CYS A 157 -2.65 12.11 11.20
C CYS A 157 -2.66 13.56 11.72
N PRO A 158 -1.63 14.01 12.47
CA PRO A 158 -1.48 15.43 12.77
C PRO A 158 -1.35 16.26 11.50
N GLU A 159 -1.97 17.44 11.45
CA GLU A 159 -1.92 18.34 10.29
C GLU A 159 -0.49 18.69 9.88
N ASP A 160 0.38 18.94 10.86
CA ASP A 160 1.79 19.29 10.60
C ASP A 160 2.52 18.19 9.83
N ARG A 161 2.10 16.91 9.93
CA ARG A 161 2.71 15.80 9.18
C ARG A 161 2.55 15.90 7.68
N LEU A 162 1.54 16.62 7.20
CA LEU A 162 1.36 16.88 5.76
C LEU A 162 2.46 17.79 5.20
N TYR A 163 3.11 18.59 6.05
CA TYR A 163 4.07 19.61 5.63
C TYR A 163 5.49 19.38 6.18
N ASP A 164 5.65 18.45 7.12
CA ASP A 164 6.91 18.11 7.76
C ASP A 164 7.92 17.55 6.74
N SER A 165 9.05 18.23 6.60
CA SER A 165 10.13 17.80 5.69
C SER A 165 10.82 16.50 6.13
N SER A 166 10.71 16.11 7.40
CA SER A 166 11.24 14.85 7.92
C SER A 166 10.32 13.64 7.59
N ASN A 167 9.08 13.91 7.19
CA ASN A 167 8.16 12.86 6.77
C ASN A 167 8.47 12.42 5.33
N LYS A 168 9.13 11.28 5.19
CA LYS A 168 9.46 10.70 3.87
C LYS A 168 8.23 10.33 3.02
N TYR A 169 7.04 10.22 3.62
CA TYR A 169 5.78 9.93 2.95
C TYR A 169 4.88 11.17 2.79
N LYS A 170 5.43 12.37 2.96
CA LYS A 170 4.70 13.63 2.95
C LYS A 170 3.79 13.80 1.72
N GLU A 171 4.31 13.58 0.53
CA GLU A 171 3.55 13.73 -0.71
C GLU A 171 2.39 12.71 -0.80
N GLN A 172 2.62 11.51 -0.31
CA GLN A 172 1.61 10.46 -0.25
C GLN A 172 0.50 10.82 0.75
N TYR A 173 0.86 11.34 1.94
CA TYR A 173 -0.11 11.82 2.93
C TYR A 173 -0.95 12.98 2.37
N GLN A 174 -0.32 13.94 1.69
CA GLN A 174 -1.03 15.04 1.02
C GLN A 174 -1.99 14.53 -0.08
N MET A 175 -1.59 13.52 -0.83
CA MET A 175 -2.43 12.89 -1.85
C MET A 175 -3.64 12.22 -1.20
N TRP A 176 -3.44 11.38 -0.17
CA TRP A 176 -4.54 10.72 0.53
C TRP A 176 -5.48 11.70 1.22
N HIS A 177 -4.95 12.78 1.77
CA HIS A 177 -5.76 13.85 2.36
C HIS A 177 -6.64 14.54 1.29
N ARG A 178 -6.08 14.88 0.14
CA ARG A 178 -6.85 15.46 -0.99
C ARG A 178 -7.93 14.52 -1.54
N GLN A 179 -7.68 13.21 -1.47
CA GLN A 179 -8.63 12.18 -1.90
C GLN A 179 -9.69 11.87 -0.83
N GLY A 180 -9.57 12.41 0.38
CA GLY A 180 -10.49 12.16 1.49
C GLY A 180 -10.26 10.84 2.23
N PHE A 181 -9.16 10.15 1.97
CA PHE A 181 -8.81 8.90 2.67
C PHE A 181 -8.09 9.14 4.00
N LEU A 182 -7.46 10.29 4.18
CA LEU A 182 -6.73 10.67 5.38
C LEU A 182 -7.26 12.01 5.89
N GLU A 183 -7.83 12.02 7.07
CA GLU A 183 -8.22 13.24 7.76
C GLU A 183 -7.09 13.76 8.64
N THR A 184 -7.11 15.03 9.01
CA THR A 184 -6.12 15.62 9.91
C THR A 184 -6.74 16.07 11.22
N THR A 185 -5.97 15.93 12.30
CA THR A 185 -6.24 16.63 13.56
C THR A 185 -5.33 17.86 13.68
N PRO A 186 -5.79 18.97 14.27
CA PRO A 186 -5.00 20.20 14.35
C PRO A 186 -3.69 20.02 15.10
N GLY A 187 -2.62 20.67 14.59
CA GLY A 187 -1.31 20.72 15.25
C GLY A 187 -0.38 19.57 14.93
N ASN A 188 0.59 19.34 15.84
CA ASN A 188 1.69 18.39 15.64
C ASN A 188 1.51 17.04 16.33
N CYS A 189 0.42 16.86 17.06
CA CYS A 189 0.04 15.62 17.74
C CYS A 189 -1.39 15.23 17.39
N ILE A 190 -1.70 13.95 17.49
CA ILE A 190 -3.07 13.46 17.32
C ILE A 190 -3.97 14.01 18.45
N ASP A 191 -5.11 14.56 18.06
CA ASP A 191 -6.18 14.93 19.00
C ASP A 191 -7.08 13.71 19.28
N PHE A 192 -6.84 13.06 20.40
CA PHE A 192 -7.62 11.90 20.81
C PHE A 192 -9.09 12.23 21.13
N ALA A 193 -9.39 13.47 21.53
CA ALA A 193 -10.77 13.88 21.76
C ALA A 193 -11.55 13.94 20.44
N PHE A 194 -10.89 14.37 19.36
CA PHE A 194 -11.46 14.34 18.00
C PHE A 194 -11.79 12.92 17.57
N ILE A 195 -10.81 11.99 17.71
CA ILE A 195 -11.00 10.58 17.34
C ILE A 195 -12.13 9.95 18.15
N LYS A 196 -12.16 10.18 19.48
CA LYS A 196 -13.23 9.69 20.36
C LYS A 196 -14.61 10.19 19.92
N ALA A 197 -14.73 11.47 19.59
CA ALA A 197 -15.99 12.04 19.10
C ALA A 197 -16.47 11.34 17.81
N LYS A 198 -15.54 11.02 16.89
CA LYS A 198 -15.85 10.29 15.67
C LYS A 198 -16.29 8.85 15.93
N ILE A 199 -15.64 8.15 16.85
CA ILE A 199 -16.05 6.79 17.26
C ILE A 199 -17.47 6.81 17.86
N LEU A 200 -17.77 7.77 18.71
CA LEU A 200 -19.11 7.92 19.30
C LEU A 200 -20.17 8.27 18.25
N GLU A 201 -19.84 9.09 17.25
CA GLU A 201 -20.71 9.38 16.10
C GLU A 201 -21.00 8.09 15.31
N ASP A 202 -19.97 7.31 15.00
CA ASP A 202 -20.12 6.04 14.30
C ASP A 202 -20.93 5.02 15.12
N ALA A 203 -20.72 4.94 16.42
CA ALA A 203 -21.50 4.06 17.31
C ALA A 203 -23.00 4.45 17.39
N GLN A 204 -23.35 5.72 17.10
CA GLN A 204 -24.76 6.13 16.95
C GLN A 204 -25.36 5.79 15.59
N ARG A 205 -24.54 5.71 14.54
CA ARG A 205 -24.97 5.43 13.17
C ARG A 205 -25.04 3.93 12.88
N PHE A 206 -24.10 3.19 13.43
CA PHE A 206 -23.93 1.76 13.22
C PHE A 206 -24.18 0.98 14.52
N GLN A 207 -24.56 -0.28 14.41
CA GLN A 207 -24.70 -1.14 15.59
C GLN A 207 -23.32 -1.72 15.97
N LEU A 208 -22.51 -0.95 16.68
CA LEU A 208 -21.21 -1.41 17.18
C LEU A 208 -21.42 -2.47 18.27
N VAL A 209 -21.03 -3.70 17.99
CA VAL A 209 -21.21 -4.85 18.89
C VAL A 209 -20.05 -4.97 19.87
N ASP A 210 -18.84 -4.80 19.36
CA ASP A 210 -17.61 -4.93 20.13
C ASP A 210 -16.49 -4.14 19.45
N MET A 211 -15.46 -3.76 20.24
CA MET A 211 -14.28 -3.10 19.71
C MET A 211 -13.00 -3.58 20.38
N ASN A 212 -11.95 -3.69 19.59
CA ASN A 212 -10.61 -4.00 20.07
C ASN A 212 -9.73 -2.76 19.99
N ILE A 213 -8.95 -2.52 21.03
CA ILE A 213 -7.98 -1.41 21.11
C ILE A 213 -6.62 -1.98 21.44
N ASP A 214 -5.58 -1.59 20.67
CA ASP A 214 -4.21 -1.90 21.06
C ASP A 214 -3.89 -1.15 22.37
N ARG A 215 -3.44 -1.89 23.40
CA ARG A 215 -3.18 -1.36 24.75
C ARG A 215 -1.90 -0.52 24.85
N LEU A 216 -1.14 -0.39 23.76
CA LEU A 216 0.05 0.45 23.74
C LEU A 216 -0.35 1.93 23.72
N PHE A 217 0.44 2.77 24.42
CA PHE A 217 0.23 4.22 24.56
C PHE A 217 -1.02 4.62 25.37
N GLN A 218 -1.67 5.72 25.03
CA GLN A 218 -2.82 6.31 25.76
C GLN A 218 -4.17 5.59 25.54
N ALA A 219 -4.16 4.49 24.84
CA ALA A 219 -5.37 3.71 24.53
C ALA A 219 -6.14 3.27 25.79
N HIS A 220 -5.47 3.07 26.92
CA HIS A 220 -6.13 2.70 28.18
C HIS A 220 -7.09 3.80 28.68
N GLN A 221 -6.73 5.07 28.55
CA GLN A 221 -7.60 6.17 28.95
C GLN A 221 -8.84 6.25 28.05
N ILE A 222 -8.66 6.16 26.73
CA ILE A 222 -9.77 6.18 25.78
C ILE A 222 -10.70 4.97 25.99
N ALA A 223 -10.14 3.78 26.23
CA ALA A 223 -10.91 2.57 26.51
C ALA A 223 -11.76 2.65 27.80
N MET A 224 -11.38 3.50 28.77
CA MET A 224 -12.17 3.73 29.98
C MET A 224 -13.26 4.79 29.79
N GLU A 225 -13.15 5.59 28.74
CA GLU A 225 -14.03 6.71 28.44
C GLU A 225 -15.04 6.44 27.31
N LEU A 226 -14.86 5.35 26.56
CA LEU A 226 -15.79 4.81 25.56
C LEU A 226 -16.72 3.79 26.19
#